data_29505fc74b5987a409ebcc0dd9abaa7d
#
_entry.id   29505fc74b5987a409ebcc0dd9abaa7d
#
_cell.length_a   1.000
_cell.length_b   1.000
_cell.length_c   1.000
_cell.angle_alpha   90.00
_cell.angle_beta   90.00
_cell.angle_gamma   90.00
#
_symmetry.space_group_name_H-M   'P 1'
#
loop_
_entity.id
_entity.type
_entity.pdbx_description
1 polymer ?
#
loop_
_entity_poly.entity_id
_entity_poly.type
_entity_poly.pdbx_seq_one_letter_code
_entity_poly.pdbx_strand_id
1 'polypeptide(L)'
;MAWPAARVETFSRLLAVELGNHGIRVICLRSDAIPDAIPLSYTQGMFDDMTRRFGTTTEAWLEQHAKQDTLLGRLPRLEQVADYAAFVASDRAGAMTGALANLTCGSVLD
;
A
#
# COMPACT_ATOMS: atom_id res chain seq x y z
N MET A 1 -11.08 -3.02 -2.51
CA MET A 1 -11.54 -4.40 -2.28
C MET A 1 -10.52 -5.12 -1.39
N ALA A 2 -10.96 -5.64 -0.26
CA ALA A 2 -10.05 -6.15 0.77
C ALA A 2 -9.50 -7.56 0.51
N TRP A 3 -10.26 -8.40 -0.18
CA TRP A 3 -9.90 -9.82 -0.29
C TRP A 3 -8.62 -10.10 -1.10
N PRO A 4 -8.27 -9.37 -2.19
CA PRO A 4 -7.00 -9.61 -2.87
C PRO A 4 -5.82 -9.24 -1.99
N ALA A 5 -5.92 -8.14 -1.22
CA ALA A 5 -4.89 -7.73 -0.29
C ALA A 5 -4.70 -8.78 0.82
N ALA A 6 -5.79 -9.31 1.36
CA ALA A 6 -5.72 -10.35 2.39
C ALA A 6 -5.02 -11.61 1.89
N ARG A 7 -5.23 -11.98 0.64
CA ARG A 7 -4.54 -13.13 0.03
C ARG A 7 -3.05 -12.89 -0.13
N VAL A 8 -2.65 -11.70 -0.56
CA VAL A 8 -1.25 -11.32 -0.68
C VAL A 8 -0.58 -11.33 0.69
N GLU A 9 -1.25 -10.81 1.70
CA GLU A 9 -0.72 -10.78 3.07
C GLU A 9 -0.52 -12.20 3.62
N THR A 10 -1.50 -13.08 3.44
CA THR A 10 -1.38 -14.47 3.86
C THR A 10 -0.26 -15.18 3.12
N PHE A 11 -0.19 -14.98 1.80
CA PHE A 11 0.86 -15.58 0.98
C PHE A 11 2.24 -15.12 1.41
N SER A 12 2.40 -13.85 1.73
CA SER A 12 3.70 -13.32 2.19
C SER A 12 4.15 -13.93 3.51
N ARG A 13 3.21 -14.16 4.43
CA ARG A 13 3.52 -14.82 5.70
C ARG A 13 3.97 -16.27 5.48
N LEU A 14 3.29 -16.99 4.61
CA LEU A 14 3.65 -18.36 4.28
C LEU A 14 5.04 -18.43 3.60
N LEU A 15 5.32 -17.48 2.71
CA LEU A 15 6.63 -17.38 2.10
C LEU A 15 7.72 -17.11 3.13
N ALA A 16 7.45 -16.24 4.09
CA ALA A 16 8.39 -15.93 5.15
C ALA A 16 8.76 -17.18 5.96
N VAL A 17 7.76 -18.00 6.27
CA VAL A 17 7.98 -19.27 6.97
C VAL A 17 8.87 -20.20 6.15
N GLU A 18 8.59 -20.32 4.86
CA GLU A 18 9.30 -21.26 3.98
C GLU A 18 10.71 -20.80 3.67
N LEU A 19 10.90 -19.49 3.44
CA LEU A 19 12.19 -18.97 2.97
C LEU A 19 13.14 -18.53 4.07
N GLY A 20 12.68 -18.50 5.31
CA GLY A 20 13.52 -18.08 6.44
C GLY A 20 14.80 -18.93 6.60
N ASN A 21 14.70 -20.23 6.36
CA ASN A 21 15.86 -21.14 6.41
C ASN A 21 16.91 -20.83 5.36
N HIS A 22 16.54 -20.08 4.32
CA HIS A 22 17.44 -19.69 3.25
C HIS A 22 17.99 -18.28 3.44
N GLY A 23 17.74 -17.68 4.59
CA GLY A 23 18.18 -16.31 4.88
C GLY A 23 17.42 -15.24 4.09
N ILE A 24 16.24 -15.56 3.60
CA ILE A 24 15.41 -14.63 2.82
C ILE A 24 14.33 -14.07 3.70
N ARG A 25 14.27 -12.75 3.78
CA ARG A 25 13.24 -12.00 4.51
C ARG A 25 12.09 -11.64 3.57
N VAL A 26 10.87 -11.72 4.07
CA VAL A 26 9.67 -11.39 3.28
C VAL A 26 8.84 -10.40 4.10
N ILE A 27 8.64 -9.21 3.54
CA ILE A 27 7.86 -8.14 4.15
C ILE A 27 6.76 -7.75 3.17
N CYS A 28 5.53 -7.66 3.65
CA CYS A 28 4.41 -7.18 2.86
C CYS A 28 4.18 -5.70 3.14
N LEU A 29 4.12 -4.89 2.10
CA LEU A 29 3.78 -3.46 2.23
C LEU A 29 2.32 -3.28 1.88
N ARG A 30 1.54 -2.82 2.85
CA ARG A 30 0.13 -2.46 2.61
C ARG A 30 0.05 -0.96 2.38
N SER A 31 -0.50 -0.56 1.24
CA SER A 31 -0.68 0.84 0.88
C SER A 31 -2.14 1.09 0.48
N ASP A 32 -2.54 2.32 0.54
CA ASP A 32 -3.77 2.81 -0.08
C ASP A 32 -3.41 3.42 -1.43
N ALA A 33 -4.37 4.07 -2.10
CA ALA A 33 -4.09 4.82 -3.31
C ALA A 33 -2.94 5.81 -3.05
N ILE A 34 -2.02 5.89 -4.00
CA ILE A 34 -0.87 6.81 -3.93
C ILE A 34 -1.11 7.84 -5.04
N PRO A 35 -1.61 9.05 -4.69
CA PRO A 35 -2.03 10.01 -5.72
C PRO A 35 -0.95 10.36 -6.73
N ASP A 36 0.29 10.53 -6.30
CA ASP A 36 1.40 10.86 -7.20
C ASP A 36 1.82 9.68 -8.10
N ALA A 37 1.44 8.45 -7.78
CA ALA A 37 1.73 7.30 -8.64
C ALA A 37 0.65 7.05 -9.68
N ILE A 38 -0.57 7.52 -9.47
CA ILE A 38 -1.70 7.28 -10.37
C ILE A 38 -1.41 7.81 -11.79
N PRO A 39 -0.93 9.06 -11.99
CA PRO A 39 -0.63 9.55 -13.34
C PRO A 39 0.52 8.81 -14.02
N LEU A 40 1.34 8.09 -13.26
CA LEU A 40 2.49 7.37 -13.79
C LEU A 40 2.14 5.94 -14.23
N SER A 41 0.89 5.54 -14.10
CA SER A 41 0.44 4.19 -14.40
C SER A 41 -0.90 4.24 -15.14
N TYR A 42 -1.29 3.11 -15.73
CA TYR A 42 -2.59 3.02 -16.39
C TYR A 42 -3.78 2.95 -15.42
N THR A 43 -3.54 2.98 -14.12
CA THR A 43 -4.62 3.09 -13.13
C THR A 43 -5.33 4.42 -13.21
N GLN A 44 -4.71 5.46 -13.80
CA GLN A 44 -5.37 6.75 -14.05
C GLN A 44 -6.68 6.58 -14.81
N GLY A 45 -6.65 5.80 -15.89
CA GLY A 45 -7.85 5.53 -16.69
C GLY A 45 -8.94 4.81 -15.90
N MET A 46 -8.55 3.84 -15.06
CA MET A 46 -9.47 3.13 -14.19
C MET A 46 -10.15 4.07 -13.19
N PHE A 47 -9.38 4.91 -12.53
CA PHE A 47 -9.92 5.88 -11.58
C PHE A 47 -10.82 6.89 -12.25
N ASP A 48 -10.44 7.39 -13.42
CA ASP A 48 -11.23 8.36 -14.16
C ASP A 48 -12.58 7.77 -14.60
N ASP A 49 -12.59 6.52 -15.05
CA ASP A 49 -13.81 5.82 -15.41
C ASP A 49 -14.73 5.62 -14.22
N MET A 50 -14.16 5.15 -13.12
CA MET A 50 -14.92 4.89 -11.89
C MET A 50 -15.54 6.18 -11.35
N THR A 51 -14.74 7.22 -11.22
CA THR A 51 -15.21 8.48 -10.63
C THR A 51 -16.23 9.17 -11.52
N ARG A 52 -16.09 9.06 -12.84
CA ARG A 52 -17.05 9.62 -13.78
C ARG A 52 -18.43 8.98 -13.61
N ARG A 53 -18.47 7.66 -13.38
CA ARG A 53 -19.73 6.93 -13.12
C ARG A 53 -20.45 7.42 -11.87
N PHE A 54 -19.70 7.93 -10.88
CA PHE A 54 -20.25 8.45 -9.64
C PHE A 54 -20.39 9.97 -9.66
N GLY A 55 -20.18 10.61 -10.83
CA GLY A 55 -20.41 12.06 -10.99
C GLY A 55 -19.34 12.92 -10.35
N THR A 56 -18.12 12.42 -10.22
CA THR A 56 -17.00 13.16 -9.61
C THR A 56 -15.74 13.03 -10.46
N THR A 57 -14.63 13.57 -9.98
CA THR A 57 -13.32 13.45 -10.60
C THR A 57 -12.39 12.63 -9.72
N THR A 58 -11.31 12.14 -10.29
CA THR A 58 -10.31 11.38 -9.52
C THR A 58 -9.73 12.24 -8.40
N GLU A 59 -9.39 13.50 -8.69
CA GLU A 59 -8.82 14.41 -7.70
C GLU A 59 -9.79 14.68 -6.54
N ALA A 60 -11.05 14.93 -6.85
CA ALA A 60 -12.06 15.17 -5.82
C ALA A 60 -12.31 13.94 -4.97
N TRP A 61 -12.34 12.76 -5.60
CA TRP A 61 -12.52 11.50 -4.88
C TRP A 61 -11.34 11.22 -3.94
N LEU A 62 -10.12 11.42 -4.43
CA LEU A 62 -8.92 11.19 -3.61
C LEU A 62 -8.88 12.14 -2.41
N GLU A 63 -9.23 13.40 -2.62
CA GLU A 63 -9.27 14.39 -1.54
C GLU A 63 -10.30 14.02 -0.48
N GLN A 64 -11.48 13.60 -0.90
CA GLN A 64 -12.54 13.17 0.02
C GLN A 64 -12.13 11.91 0.78
N HIS A 65 -11.58 10.92 0.08
CA HIS A 65 -11.11 9.67 0.67
C HIS A 65 -10.02 9.94 1.73
N ALA A 66 -9.09 10.83 1.41
CA ALA A 66 -8.04 11.20 2.34
C ALA A 66 -8.60 11.79 3.63
N LYS A 67 -9.57 12.70 3.51
CA LYS A 67 -10.14 13.39 4.67
C LYS A 67 -11.04 12.51 5.51
N GLN A 68 -11.84 11.66 4.88
CA GLN A 68 -12.88 10.90 5.57
C GLN A 68 -12.41 9.53 6.04
N ASP A 69 -11.50 8.91 5.30
CA ASP A 69 -11.21 7.49 5.49
C ASP A 69 -9.81 7.21 6.02
N THR A 70 -9.00 8.24 6.28
CA THR A 70 -7.67 8.04 6.86
C THR A 70 -7.56 8.75 8.21
N LEU A 71 -6.75 8.20 9.11
CA LEU A 71 -6.49 8.82 10.40
C LEU A 71 -5.64 10.08 10.28
N LEU A 72 -4.72 10.10 9.31
CA LEU A 72 -3.81 11.24 9.13
C LEU A 72 -4.39 12.32 8.23
N GLY A 73 -5.58 12.12 7.68
CA GLY A 73 -6.24 13.09 6.82
C GLY A 73 -5.56 13.26 5.46
N ARG A 74 -4.73 12.33 5.08
CA ARG A 74 -3.99 12.34 3.82
C ARG A 74 -3.67 10.93 3.36
N LEU A 75 -3.38 10.79 2.07
CA LEU A 75 -2.95 9.52 1.50
C LEU A 75 -1.41 9.45 1.44
N PRO A 76 -0.84 8.24 1.35
CA PRO A 76 0.60 8.11 1.28
C PRO A 76 1.15 8.71 -0.02
N ARG A 77 2.37 9.22 0.05
CA ARG A 77 3.11 9.68 -1.12
C ARG A 77 4.02 8.57 -1.60
N LEU A 78 4.28 8.57 -2.90
CA LEU A 78 5.16 7.57 -3.51
C LEU A 78 6.53 7.56 -2.84
N GLU A 79 7.07 8.73 -2.53
CA GLU A 79 8.35 8.88 -1.83
C GLU A 79 8.35 8.15 -0.49
N GLN A 80 7.26 8.24 0.27
CA GLN A 80 7.17 7.61 1.58
C GLN A 80 7.16 6.09 1.47
N VAL A 81 6.44 5.55 0.49
CA VAL A 81 6.43 4.11 0.24
C VAL A 81 7.80 3.63 -0.24
N ALA A 82 8.43 4.38 -1.14
CA ALA A 82 9.75 4.05 -1.67
C ALA A 82 10.83 4.08 -0.57
N ASP A 83 10.79 5.06 0.31
CA ASP A 83 11.74 5.17 1.42
C ASP A 83 11.63 3.98 2.37
N TYR A 84 10.41 3.57 2.68
CA TYR A 84 10.21 2.41 3.53
C TYR A 84 10.64 1.12 2.83
N ALA A 85 10.34 0.98 1.55
CA ALA A 85 10.77 -0.18 0.77
C ALA A 85 12.30 -0.30 0.75
N ALA A 86 13.00 0.81 0.58
CA ALA A 86 14.45 0.84 0.63
C ALA A 86 14.99 0.43 2.01
N PHE A 87 14.33 0.92 3.08
CA PHE A 87 14.71 0.55 4.44
C PHE A 87 14.57 -0.95 4.69
N VAL A 88 13.42 -1.54 4.34
CA VAL A 88 13.20 -2.96 4.61
C VAL A 88 14.07 -3.87 3.74
N ALA A 89 14.51 -3.39 2.60
CA ALA A 89 15.44 -4.13 1.75
C ALA A 89 16.88 -4.07 2.25
N SER A 90 17.18 -3.15 3.16
CA SER A 90 18.53 -2.96 3.68
C SER A 90 18.82 -3.85 4.88
N ASP A 91 20.11 -3.95 5.24
CA ASP A 91 20.55 -4.70 6.40
C ASP A 91 20.05 -4.10 7.72
N ARG A 92 19.63 -2.82 7.70
CA ARG A 92 19.08 -2.16 8.88
C ARG A 92 17.81 -2.83 9.37
N ALA A 93 17.04 -3.43 8.46
CA ALA A 93 15.83 -4.16 8.79
C ALA A 93 16.07 -5.65 8.94
N GLY A 94 17.30 -6.07 9.25
CA GLY A 94 17.72 -7.47 9.26
C GLY A 94 16.95 -8.39 10.20
N ALA A 95 16.28 -7.85 11.20
CA ALA A 95 15.45 -8.64 12.11
C ALA A 95 14.00 -8.80 11.65
N MET A 96 13.60 -8.15 10.55
CA MET A 96 12.20 -8.14 10.08
C MET A 96 11.97 -9.22 9.04
N THR A 97 11.01 -10.08 9.32
CA THR A 97 10.43 -11.00 8.31
C THR A 97 9.05 -11.40 8.76
N GLY A 98 8.19 -11.78 7.82
CA GLY A 98 6.82 -12.16 8.12
C GLY A 98 5.94 -11.01 8.59
N ALA A 99 6.40 -9.78 8.41
CA ALA A 99 5.71 -8.60 8.88
C ALA A 99 4.83 -7.98 7.81
N LEU A 100 3.79 -7.31 8.26
CA LEU A 100 2.95 -6.45 7.43
C LEU A 100 3.24 -5.01 7.84
N ALA A 101 3.70 -4.21 6.90
CA ALA A 101 3.92 -2.79 7.13
C ALA A 101 2.73 -1.99 6.61
N ASN A 102 2.07 -1.28 7.50
CA ASN A 102 0.87 -0.51 7.17
C ASN A 102 1.28 0.91 6.77
N LEU A 103 1.22 1.20 5.48
CA LEU A 103 1.55 2.50 4.90
C LEU A 103 0.31 3.19 4.33
N THR A 104 -0.83 3.03 5.00
CA THR A 104 -2.13 3.54 4.52
C THR A 104 -2.50 4.89 5.10
N CYS A 105 -1.64 5.52 5.88
CA CYS A 105 -1.98 6.71 6.67
C CYS A 105 -3.18 6.50 7.60
N GLY A 106 -3.44 5.24 7.93
CA GLY A 106 -4.49 4.87 8.87
C GLY A 106 -5.86 4.65 8.24
N SER A 107 -5.94 4.43 6.91
CA SER A 107 -7.22 4.04 6.31
C SER A 107 -7.62 2.63 6.72
N VAL A 108 -6.65 1.80 7.05
CA VAL A 108 -6.86 0.46 7.58
C VAL A 108 -5.97 0.30 8.81
N LEU A 109 -6.49 -0.33 9.85
CA LEU A 109 -5.71 -0.63 11.05
C LEU A 109 -5.27 -2.09 11.04
N ASP A 110 -4.14 -2.35 11.64
CA ASP A 110 -3.64 -3.72 11.81
C ASP A 110 -4.42 -4.49 12.86
#